data_f6ff7295f4f21950672ab9d822f240ff
#
_entry.id   f6ff7295f4f21950672ab9d822f240ff
#
_cell.length_a   1.000
_cell.length_b   1.000
_cell.length_c   1.000
_cell.angle_alpha   90.00
_cell.angle_beta   90.00
_cell.angle_gamma   90.00
#
_symmetry.space_group_name_H-M   'P 1'
#
loop_
_entity.id
_entity.type
_entity.pdbx_description
1 polymer ?
#
loop_
_entity_poly.entity_id
_entity_poly.type
_entity_poly.pdbx_seq_one_letter_code
_entity_poly.pdbx_strand_id
1 'polypeptide(L)'
;MTTKTLFPTLVRTQPVGDSDLATRLEHVCWVLAEDDAAGNAWCETEGYGGYTSYASLDDLPDRFPEFAELKALLDAVAADFATELDWDMEGFTLELDAIWVNILEPGFGHSNHIHPGSVISGTYYVSTPDGAS
;
A
#
# COMPACT_ATOMS: atom_id res chain seq x y z
N MET A 1 6.70 -41.86 -3.72
CA MET A 1 5.64 -40.82 -3.80
C MET A 1 6.31 -39.49 -3.88
N THR A 2 5.88 -38.60 -4.78
CA THR A 2 6.43 -37.26 -4.94
C THR A 2 5.30 -36.23 -4.72
N THR A 3 5.51 -35.24 -3.84
CA THR A 3 4.59 -34.13 -3.66
C THR A 3 5.05 -32.96 -4.55
N LYS A 4 4.13 -32.29 -5.20
CA LYS A 4 4.37 -31.06 -5.99
C LYS A 4 3.53 -29.94 -5.44
N THR A 5 4.10 -28.75 -5.32
CA THR A 5 3.36 -27.52 -5.05
C THR A 5 2.91 -26.93 -6.39
N LEU A 6 1.60 -26.66 -6.53
CA LEU A 6 1.02 -26.10 -7.74
C LEU A 6 0.27 -24.82 -7.36
N PHE A 7 0.50 -23.75 -8.13
CA PHE A 7 -0.16 -22.44 -7.98
C PHE A 7 -0.06 -21.84 -6.57
N PRO A 8 1.13 -21.77 -5.95
CA PRO A 8 1.27 -21.11 -4.66
C PRO A 8 1.03 -19.61 -4.80
N THR A 9 0.40 -19.01 -3.79
CA THR A 9 0.44 -17.57 -3.62
C THR A 9 1.75 -17.21 -2.91
N LEU A 10 2.59 -16.42 -3.55
CA LEU A 10 3.86 -15.99 -2.98
C LEU A 10 3.68 -14.64 -2.28
N VAL A 11 4.21 -14.54 -1.07
CA VAL A 11 4.17 -13.32 -0.25
C VAL A 11 5.58 -12.99 0.19
N ARG A 12 6.01 -11.76 -0.04
CA ARG A 12 7.29 -11.23 0.43
C ARG A 12 7.03 -10.15 1.47
N THR A 13 7.78 -10.20 2.57
CA THR A 13 7.76 -9.16 3.60
C THR A 13 9.19 -8.68 3.84
N GLN A 14 9.39 -7.38 3.91
CA GLN A 14 10.69 -6.77 4.16
C GLN A 14 10.55 -5.36 4.72
N PRO A 15 11.55 -4.83 5.46
CA PRO A 15 11.62 -3.41 5.78
C PRO A 15 11.80 -2.58 4.50
N VAL A 16 11.12 -1.42 4.42
CA VAL A 16 11.23 -0.45 3.32
C VAL A 16 11.39 0.94 3.91
N GLY A 17 12.40 1.68 3.48
CA GLY A 17 12.74 2.98 4.06
C GLY A 17 13.34 2.88 5.46
N ASP A 18 13.41 4.01 6.12
CA ASP A 18 13.91 4.14 7.49
C ASP A 18 12.84 4.76 8.42
N SER A 19 13.21 4.94 9.68
CA SER A 19 12.30 5.52 10.67
C SER A 19 11.99 7.00 10.43
N ASP A 20 12.85 7.73 9.72
CA ASP A 20 12.60 9.12 9.37
C ASP A 20 11.51 9.22 8.31
N LEU A 21 11.60 8.42 7.25
CA LEU A 21 10.54 8.34 6.23
C LEU A 21 9.20 7.90 6.86
N ALA A 22 9.21 6.88 7.72
CA ALA A 22 8.00 6.42 8.40
C ALA A 22 7.35 7.55 9.23
N THR A 23 8.14 8.32 9.98
CA THR A 23 7.66 9.45 10.78
C THR A 23 7.06 10.56 9.90
N ARG A 24 7.72 10.90 8.80
CA ARG A 24 7.23 11.91 7.84
C ARG A 24 5.94 11.46 7.16
N LEU A 25 5.87 10.19 6.73
CA LEU A 25 4.66 9.60 6.16
C LEU A 25 3.50 9.59 7.16
N GLU A 26 3.75 9.22 8.43
CA GLU A 26 2.71 9.24 9.46
C GLU A 26 2.10 10.63 9.61
N HIS A 27 2.96 11.66 9.65
CA HIS A 27 2.49 13.05 9.71
C HIS A 27 1.61 13.41 8.50
N VAL A 28 2.06 13.10 7.28
CA VAL A 28 1.28 13.39 6.06
C VAL A 28 -0.04 12.60 6.04
N CYS A 29 -0.05 11.35 6.49
CA CYS A 29 -1.28 10.57 6.58
C CYS A 29 -2.33 11.22 7.49
N TRP A 30 -1.91 11.79 8.64
CA TRP A 30 -2.82 12.51 9.53
C TRP A 30 -3.31 13.84 8.94
N VAL A 31 -2.44 14.60 8.26
CA VAL A 31 -2.84 15.81 7.53
C VAL A 31 -3.88 15.51 6.46
N LEU A 32 -3.68 14.42 5.71
CA LEU A 32 -4.67 13.97 4.71
C LEU A 32 -6.02 13.63 5.36
N ALA A 33 -6.01 12.90 6.46
CA ALA A 33 -7.24 12.53 7.17
C ALA A 33 -8.01 13.76 7.70
N GLU A 34 -7.31 14.84 8.04
CA GLU A 34 -7.93 16.10 8.48
C GLU A 34 -8.47 16.94 7.31
N ASP A 35 -7.73 17.02 6.20
CA ASP A 35 -7.97 17.98 5.13
C ASP A 35 -8.75 17.42 3.92
N ASP A 36 -8.78 16.09 3.73
CA ASP A 36 -9.47 15.45 2.61
C ASP A 36 -10.99 15.31 2.86
N ALA A 37 -11.70 16.40 2.63
CA ALA A 37 -13.16 16.42 2.80
C ALA A 37 -13.90 15.41 1.91
N ALA A 38 -13.38 15.09 0.72
CA ALA A 38 -14.00 14.15 -0.19
C ALA A 38 -13.82 12.71 0.29
N GLY A 39 -12.62 12.35 0.76
CA GLY A 39 -12.34 11.05 1.37
C GLY A 39 -13.17 10.82 2.63
N ASN A 40 -13.25 11.84 3.50
CA ASN A 40 -14.06 11.77 4.71
C ASN A 40 -15.55 11.57 4.40
N ALA A 41 -16.11 12.30 3.43
CA ALA A 41 -17.50 12.13 3.00
C ALA A 41 -17.76 10.74 2.42
N TRP A 42 -16.81 10.17 1.68
CA TRP A 42 -16.89 8.81 1.19
C TRP A 42 -16.87 7.79 2.34
N CYS A 43 -15.95 7.95 3.30
CA CYS A 43 -15.87 7.08 4.47
C CYS A 43 -17.17 7.06 5.28
N GLU A 44 -17.80 8.23 5.49
CA GLU A 44 -19.11 8.33 6.17
C GLU A 44 -20.20 7.58 5.38
N THR A 45 -20.24 7.76 4.06
CA THR A 45 -21.26 7.16 3.19
C THR A 45 -21.17 5.64 3.16
N GLU A 46 -19.94 5.11 3.08
CA GLU A 46 -19.68 3.67 2.98
C GLU A 46 -19.57 2.98 4.36
N GLY A 47 -19.60 3.75 5.44
CA GLY A 47 -19.41 3.21 6.79
C GLY A 47 -18.02 2.65 7.04
N TYR A 48 -16.99 3.27 6.43
CA TYR A 48 -15.61 2.89 6.61
C TYR A 48 -15.14 3.28 8.01
N GLY A 49 -14.56 2.32 8.74
CA GLY A 49 -14.14 2.54 10.13
C GLY A 49 -12.79 3.22 10.27
N GLY A 50 -12.75 4.49 9.96
CA GLY A 50 -11.57 5.35 9.97
C GLY A 50 -11.51 6.23 8.72
N TYR A 51 -10.32 6.45 8.18
CA TYR A 51 -10.09 7.26 6.98
C TYR A 51 -9.45 6.43 5.86
N THR A 52 -9.88 6.67 4.63
CA THR A 52 -9.15 6.25 3.44
C THR A 52 -9.21 7.31 2.34
N SER A 53 -8.08 7.50 1.65
CA SER A 53 -8.01 8.36 0.47
C SER A 53 -8.34 7.62 -0.85
N TYR A 54 -8.75 6.34 -0.76
CA TYR A 54 -8.97 5.46 -1.94
C TYR A 54 -9.88 6.06 -3.01
N ALA A 55 -10.93 6.77 -2.62
CA ALA A 55 -11.92 7.32 -3.55
C ALA A 55 -11.73 8.82 -3.85
N SER A 56 -10.70 9.45 -3.31
CA SER A 56 -10.52 10.91 -3.36
C SER A 56 -9.20 11.37 -3.94
N LEU A 57 -8.10 10.63 -3.69
CA LEU A 57 -6.75 11.03 -4.07
C LEU A 57 -6.04 9.89 -4.79
N ASP A 58 -5.65 10.11 -6.03
CA ASP A 58 -4.93 9.16 -6.89
C ASP A 58 -3.51 9.62 -7.25
N ASP A 59 -3.11 10.80 -6.77
CA ASP A 59 -1.88 11.50 -7.14
C ASP A 59 -0.95 11.81 -5.94
N LEU A 60 -1.02 11.00 -4.88
CA LEU A 60 -0.23 11.23 -3.65
C LEU A 60 1.29 11.40 -3.90
N PRO A 61 1.95 10.64 -4.79
CA PRO A 61 3.36 10.85 -5.10
C PRO A 61 3.67 12.18 -5.78
N ASP A 62 2.71 12.76 -6.50
CA ASP A 62 2.87 14.06 -7.15
C ASP A 62 2.64 15.23 -6.17
N ARG A 63 1.85 15.00 -5.13
CA ARG A 63 1.51 16.02 -4.12
C ARG A 63 2.51 16.09 -2.98
N PHE A 64 3.07 14.95 -2.57
CA PHE A 64 3.87 14.84 -1.35
C PHE A 64 5.20 14.16 -1.64
N PRO A 65 6.34 14.82 -1.34
CA PRO A 65 7.66 14.23 -1.56
C PRO A 65 7.90 12.94 -0.78
N GLU A 66 7.23 12.74 0.36
CA GLU A 66 7.28 11.51 1.15
C GLU A 66 6.70 10.33 0.39
N PHE A 67 5.58 10.53 -0.31
CA PHE A 67 4.98 9.50 -1.16
C PHE A 67 5.78 9.28 -2.45
N ALA A 68 6.43 10.30 -3.00
CA ALA A 68 7.36 10.13 -4.12
C ALA A 68 8.58 9.28 -3.72
N GLU A 69 9.14 9.53 -2.53
CA GLU A 69 10.23 8.73 -1.96
C GLU A 69 9.79 7.28 -1.73
N LEU A 70 8.62 7.07 -1.09
CA LEU A 70 8.05 5.74 -0.88
C LEU A 70 7.81 5.02 -2.22
N LYS A 71 7.24 5.69 -3.22
CA LYS A 71 7.02 5.11 -4.56
C LYS A 71 8.31 4.57 -5.15
N ALA A 72 9.39 5.37 -5.13
CA ALA A 72 10.68 4.95 -5.68
C ALA A 72 11.24 3.69 -4.97
N LEU A 73 11.06 3.60 -3.64
CA LEU A 73 11.45 2.42 -2.87
C LEU A 73 10.58 1.21 -3.21
N LEU A 74 9.27 1.39 -3.34
CA LEU A 74 8.34 0.30 -3.67
C LEU A 74 8.53 -0.21 -5.11
N ASP A 75 8.82 0.67 -6.07
CA ASP A 75 9.14 0.29 -7.45
C ASP A 75 10.40 -0.61 -7.48
N ALA A 76 11.44 -0.26 -6.70
CA ALA A 76 12.64 -1.09 -6.57
C ALA A 76 12.34 -2.45 -5.93
N VAL A 77 11.52 -2.48 -4.86
CA VAL A 77 11.10 -3.72 -4.20
C VAL A 77 10.28 -4.62 -5.15
N ALA A 78 9.40 -4.04 -5.96
CA ALA A 78 8.60 -4.76 -6.94
C ALA A 78 9.48 -5.38 -8.04
N ALA A 79 10.47 -4.63 -8.54
CA ALA A 79 11.43 -5.12 -9.54
C ALA A 79 12.29 -6.28 -9.00
N ASP A 80 12.77 -6.18 -7.76
CA ASP A 80 13.49 -7.25 -7.08
C ASP A 80 12.61 -8.49 -6.88
N PHE A 81 11.35 -8.29 -6.52
CA PHE A 81 10.41 -9.40 -6.33
C PHE A 81 10.08 -10.10 -7.66
N ALA A 82 9.89 -9.34 -8.74
CA ALA A 82 9.70 -9.92 -10.09
C ALA A 82 10.90 -10.78 -10.51
N THR A 83 12.12 -10.37 -10.15
CA THR A 83 13.34 -11.15 -10.40
C THR A 83 13.34 -12.45 -9.59
N GLU A 84 12.94 -12.40 -8.31
CA GLU A 84 12.80 -13.60 -7.47
C GLU A 84 11.74 -14.57 -8.01
N LEU A 85 10.69 -14.04 -8.63
CA LEU A 85 9.61 -14.81 -9.26
C LEU A 85 9.98 -15.37 -10.64
N ASP A 86 11.20 -15.08 -11.14
CA ASP A 86 11.69 -15.48 -12.46
C ASP A 86 10.75 -15.01 -13.60
N TRP A 87 10.21 -13.79 -13.46
CA TRP A 87 9.37 -13.21 -14.50
C TRP A 87 10.20 -12.72 -15.68
N ASP A 88 9.74 -13.00 -16.88
CA ASP A 88 10.30 -12.41 -18.09
C ASP A 88 9.82 -10.95 -18.21
N MET A 89 10.75 -10.03 -17.90
CA MET A 89 10.51 -8.59 -17.92
C MET A 89 11.03 -7.92 -19.22
N GLU A 90 11.39 -8.71 -20.25
CA GLU A 90 11.90 -8.11 -21.50
C GLU A 90 10.86 -7.18 -22.14
N GLY A 91 11.18 -5.90 -22.21
CA GLY A 91 10.31 -4.86 -22.78
C GLY A 91 9.20 -4.36 -21.82
N PHE A 92 9.21 -4.77 -20.56
CA PHE A 92 8.26 -4.33 -19.54
C PHE A 92 8.94 -3.65 -18.35
N THR A 93 8.23 -2.74 -17.73
CA THR A 93 8.62 -2.08 -16.47
C THR A 93 7.47 -2.25 -15.48
N LEU A 94 7.82 -2.53 -14.23
CA LEU A 94 6.86 -2.46 -13.12
C LEU A 94 6.91 -1.05 -12.52
N GLU A 95 5.75 -0.45 -12.39
CA GLU A 95 5.59 0.84 -11.75
C GLU A 95 4.42 0.77 -10.77
N LEU A 96 4.52 1.51 -9.67
CA LEU A 96 3.41 1.75 -8.77
C LEU A 96 2.35 2.57 -9.51
N ASP A 97 1.21 1.94 -9.80
CA ASP A 97 0.09 2.53 -10.52
C ASP A 97 -0.83 3.33 -9.59
N ALA A 98 -1.10 2.78 -8.41
CA ALA A 98 -1.96 3.41 -7.43
C ALA A 98 -1.44 3.23 -6.01
N ILE A 99 -1.57 4.27 -5.20
CA ILE A 99 -1.29 4.26 -3.76
C ILE A 99 -2.33 5.11 -3.05
N TRP A 100 -2.83 4.63 -1.94
CA TRP A 100 -3.75 5.35 -1.06
C TRP A 100 -3.44 5.09 0.40
N VAL A 101 -3.90 5.99 1.25
CA VAL A 101 -3.75 5.91 2.71
C VAL A 101 -4.97 5.22 3.30
N ASN A 102 -4.73 4.39 4.32
CA ASN A 102 -5.77 3.86 5.20
C ASN A 102 -5.37 4.09 6.65
N ILE A 103 -6.24 4.71 7.43
CA ILE A 103 -6.13 4.83 8.88
C ILE A 103 -7.34 4.13 9.46
N LEU A 104 -7.13 3.02 10.13
CA LEU A 104 -8.20 2.23 10.74
C LEU A 104 -8.32 2.52 12.23
N GLU A 105 -9.54 2.68 12.70
CA GLU A 105 -9.84 2.77 14.12
C GLU A 105 -9.78 1.39 14.80
N PRO A 106 -9.57 1.34 16.12
CA PRO A 106 -9.59 0.09 16.87
C PRO A 106 -10.85 -0.72 16.65
N GLY A 107 -10.69 -2.00 16.31
CA GLY A 107 -11.81 -2.92 16.07
C GLY A 107 -12.30 -2.94 14.63
N PHE A 108 -11.78 -2.10 13.76
CA PHE A 108 -12.07 -2.16 12.33
C PHE A 108 -10.95 -2.85 11.54
N GLY A 109 -11.28 -3.27 10.32
CA GLY A 109 -10.34 -3.95 9.43
C GLY A 109 -10.88 -3.94 8.00
N HIS A 110 -10.00 -4.25 7.06
CA HIS A 110 -10.41 -4.45 5.67
C HIS A 110 -11.10 -5.80 5.50
N SER A 111 -12.22 -5.81 4.77
CA SER A 111 -12.81 -7.05 4.28
C SER A 111 -11.92 -7.67 3.20
N ASN A 112 -12.07 -8.98 2.98
CA ASN A 112 -11.40 -9.66 1.88
C ASN A 112 -11.82 -9.02 0.55
N HIS A 113 -10.82 -8.60 -0.24
CA HIS A 113 -11.02 -7.98 -1.53
C HIS A 113 -9.89 -8.36 -2.50
N ILE A 114 -10.04 -7.97 -3.75
CA ILE A 114 -9.05 -8.20 -4.81
C ILE A 114 -8.70 -6.88 -5.48
N HIS A 115 -7.53 -6.83 -6.11
CA HIS A 115 -7.07 -5.70 -6.93
C HIS A 115 -7.02 -6.13 -8.40
N PRO A 116 -8.14 -6.03 -9.16
CA PRO A 116 -8.19 -6.45 -10.55
C PRO A 116 -7.20 -5.63 -11.39
N GLY A 117 -6.39 -6.32 -12.19
CA GLY A 117 -5.40 -5.69 -13.05
C GLY A 117 -4.03 -5.45 -12.42
N SER A 118 -3.90 -5.54 -11.09
CA SER A 118 -2.59 -5.45 -10.43
C SER A 118 -1.86 -6.78 -10.52
N VAL A 119 -0.60 -6.76 -10.97
CA VAL A 119 0.26 -7.95 -11.01
C VAL A 119 0.97 -8.19 -9.68
N ILE A 120 1.24 -7.11 -8.93
CA ILE A 120 1.71 -7.12 -7.54
C ILE A 120 0.80 -6.19 -6.76
N SER A 121 0.44 -6.60 -5.56
CA SER A 121 -0.36 -5.84 -4.61
C SER A 121 0.31 -5.93 -3.26
N GLY A 122 0.32 -4.85 -2.49
CA GLY A 122 1.02 -4.80 -1.22
C GLY A 122 0.46 -3.79 -0.24
N THR A 123 0.95 -3.86 0.99
CA THR A 123 0.66 -2.90 2.05
C THR A 123 1.97 -2.45 2.68
N TYR A 124 2.16 -1.14 2.78
CA TYR A 124 3.20 -0.53 3.58
C TYR A 124 2.62 -0.09 4.92
N TYR A 125 3.12 -0.65 6.00
CA TYR A 125 2.69 -0.29 7.35
C TYR A 125 3.53 0.87 7.86
N VAL A 126 2.95 2.06 7.88
CA VAL A 126 3.58 3.29 8.40
C VAL A 126 3.72 3.20 9.92
N SER A 127 2.64 2.82 10.58
CA SER A 127 2.57 2.66 12.03
C SER A 127 1.54 1.58 12.37
N THR A 128 1.84 0.76 13.35
CA THR A 128 0.92 -0.27 13.87
C THR A 128 0.96 -0.27 15.38
N PRO A 129 -0.18 -0.24 16.08
CA PRO A 129 -0.21 -0.34 17.52
C PRO A 129 0.19 -1.74 17.99
N ASP A 130 0.62 -1.84 19.25
CA ASP A 130 0.88 -3.11 19.91
C ASP A 130 -0.39 -3.99 19.86
N GLY A 131 -0.24 -5.22 19.39
CA GLY A 131 -1.35 -6.18 19.30
C GLY A 131 -2.22 -6.05 18.03
N ALA A 132 -1.85 -5.23 17.07
CA ALA A 132 -2.43 -5.29 15.73
C ALA A 132 -2.09 -6.63 15.06
N SER A 133 -3.07 -7.27 14.41
CA SER A 133 -2.94 -8.59 13.78
C SER A 133 -3.42 -8.58 12.34
#